data_926a8b57f104bf3cdf603327836dfee8
#
_entry.id   926a8b57f104bf3cdf603327836dfee8
#
_cell.length_a   1.000
_cell.length_b   1.000
_cell.length_c   1.000
_cell.angle_alpha   90.00
_cell.angle_beta   90.00
_cell.angle_gamma   90.00
#
_symmetry.space_group_name_H-M   'P 1'
#
loop_
_entity.id
_entity.type
_entity.pdbx_description
1 polymer ?
#
loop_
_entity_poly.entity_id
_entity_poly.type
_entity_poly.pdbx_seq_one_letter_code
_entity_poly.pdbx_strand_id
1 'polypeptide(L)'
;MQSLKLEFEESAAEFYIASLARGILEGIKSGALTAETGIWSLGRPVFRNTLTTLPISAELKEVLESFDELDALTELGIDLQPTLQRMIDTLNRCQRSINVDASLIIRAISAP
;
A
#
# COMPACT_ATOMS: atom_id res chain seq x y z
N MET A 1 3.48 -20.69 -16.41
CA MET A 1 3.02 -19.34 -16.00
C MET A 1 4.23 -18.45 -15.80
N GLN A 2 4.17 -17.25 -16.36
CA GLN A 2 5.24 -16.27 -16.18
C GLN A 2 4.90 -15.37 -14.99
N SER A 3 5.91 -14.95 -14.26
CA SER A 3 5.75 -13.98 -13.20
C SER A 3 6.73 -12.82 -13.38
N LEU A 4 6.38 -11.67 -12.86
CA LEU A 4 7.23 -10.48 -12.85
C LEU A 4 7.56 -10.15 -11.41
N LYS A 5 8.85 -9.99 -11.11
CA LYS A 5 9.31 -9.51 -9.81
C LYS A 5 9.87 -8.11 -9.96
N LEU A 6 9.54 -7.24 -9.02
CA LEU A 6 10.14 -5.92 -8.92
C LEU A 6 11.07 -5.93 -7.72
N GLU A 7 12.32 -5.53 -7.92
CA GLU A 7 13.31 -5.46 -6.86
C GLU A 7 13.73 -4.03 -6.59
N PHE A 8 13.86 -3.69 -5.31
CA PHE A 8 14.40 -2.41 -4.86
C PHE A 8 15.10 -2.63 -3.52
N GLU A 9 15.98 -1.72 -3.17
CA GLU A 9 16.69 -1.76 -1.89
C GLU A 9 15.70 -1.63 -0.73
N GLU A 10 16.01 -2.27 0.42
CA GLU A 10 15.17 -2.16 1.60
C GLU A 10 14.96 -0.71 2.03
N SER A 11 15.97 0.15 1.84
CA SER A 11 15.87 1.58 2.15
C SER A 11 14.85 2.32 1.30
N ALA A 12 14.43 1.75 0.16
CA ALA A 12 13.41 2.31 -0.71
C ALA A 12 12.01 1.75 -0.43
N ALA A 13 11.86 0.85 0.55
CA ALA A 13 10.60 0.17 0.83
C ALA A 13 9.48 1.17 1.17
N GLU A 14 9.77 2.19 1.97
CA GLU A 14 8.78 3.22 2.32
C GLU A 14 8.20 3.87 1.07
N PHE A 15 9.06 4.28 0.15
CA PHE A 15 8.64 4.93 -1.09
C PHE A 15 7.73 4.03 -1.94
N TYR A 16 8.19 2.80 -2.23
CA TYR A 16 7.45 1.92 -3.15
C TYR A 16 6.16 1.41 -2.54
N ILE A 17 6.17 1.01 -1.27
CA ILE A 17 4.98 0.49 -0.62
C ILE A 17 3.94 1.58 -0.41
N ALA A 18 4.36 2.78 0.01
CA ALA A 18 3.46 3.91 0.13
C ALA A 18 2.85 4.29 -1.22
N SER A 19 3.64 4.26 -2.30
CA SER A 19 3.16 4.57 -3.65
C SER A 19 2.14 3.54 -4.14
N LEU A 20 2.40 2.24 -3.92
CA LEU A 20 1.47 1.18 -4.27
C LEU A 20 0.17 1.29 -3.49
N ALA A 21 0.26 1.48 -2.18
CA ALA A 21 -0.91 1.63 -1.32
C ALA A 21 -1.75 2.84 -1.73
N ARG A 22 -1.09 3.97 -1.99
CA ARG A 22 -1.78 5.18 -2.41
C ARG A 22 -2.50 5.00 -3.73
N GLY A 23 -1.87 4.34 -4.72
CA GLY A 23 -2.50 4.06 -6.01
C GLY A 23 -3.77 3.22 -5.87
N ILE A 24 -3.74 2.20 -5.02
CA ILE A 24 -4.90 1.36 -4.76
C ILE A 24 -6.00 2.16 -4.06
N LEU A 25 -5.67 2.93 -3.02
CA LEU A 25 -6.65 3.71 -2.28
C LEU A 25 -7.29 4.81 -3.13
N GLU A 26 -6.52 5.49 -3.96
CA GLU A 26 -7.05 6.47 -4.91
C GLU A 26 -7.97 5.79 -5.93
N GLY A 27 -7.62 4.59 -6.40
CA GLY A 27 -8.47 3.81 -7.29
C GLY A 27 -9.80 3.44 -6.65
N ILE A 28 -9.80 3.05 -5.38
CA ILE A 28 -11.03 2.74 -4.65
C ILE A 28 -11.85 4.02 -4.44
N LYS A 29 -11.20 5.11 -4.05
CA LYS A 29 -11.86 6.38 -3.79
C LYS A 29 -12.58 6.92 -5.03
N SER A 30 -11.96 6.80 -6.20
CA SER A 30 -12.53 7.26 -7.45
C SER A 30 -13.59 6.32 -8.04
N GLY A 31 -13.74 5.13 -7.48
CA GLY A 31 -14.62 4.10 -8.00
C GLY A 31 -14.04 3.28 -9.14
N ALA A 32 -12.78 3.51 -9.52
CA ALA A 32 -12.12 2.72 -10.55
C ALA A 32 -11.82 1.28 -10.07
N LEU A 33 -11.61 1.11 -8.77
CA LEU A 33 -11.39 -0.18 -8.12
C LEU A 33 -12.43 -0.40 -7.04
N THR A 34 -12.75 -1.67 -6.78
CA THR A 34 -13.60 -2.02 -5.63
C THR A 34 -12.75 -2.08 -4.36
N ALA A 35 -13.38 -1.90 -3.20
CA ALA A 35 -12.69 -2.06 -1.91
C ALA A 35 -12.04 -3.44 -1.78
N GLU A 36 -12.69 -4.47 -2.30
CA GLU A 36 -12.19 -5.84 -2.31
C GLU A 36 -10.83 -5.95 -3.00
N THR A 37 -10.59 -5.20 -4.06
CA THR A 37 -9.29 -5.17 -4.75
C THR A 37 -8.16 -4.82 -3.81
N GLY A 38 -8.34 -3.79 -2.96
CA GLY A 38 -7.34 -3.38 -1.98
C GLY A 38 -7.11 -4.44 -0.92
N ILE A 39 -8.19 -5.03 -0.42
CA ILE A 39 -8.14 -6.07 0.61
C ILE A 39 -7.36 -7.29 0.11
N TRP A 40 -7.61 -7.73 -1.13
CA TRP A 40 -6.96 -8.90 -1.70
C TRP A 40 -5.54 -8.64 -2.21
N SER A 41 -5.14 -7.39 -2.36
CA SER A 41 -3.77 -7.02 -2.76
C SER A 41 -2.89 -6.75 -1.53
N LEU A 42 -2.88 -5.53 -1.03
CA LEU A 42 -2.00 -5.11 0.08
C LEU A 42 -2.55 -5.45 1.46
N GLY A 43 -3.86 -5.66 1.58
CA GLY A 43 -4.51 -5.92 2.87
C GLY A 43 -4.40 -7.36 3.37
N ARG A 44 -3.88 -8.29 2.58
CA ARG A 44 -3.80 -9.70 2.98
C ARG A 44 -2.81 -9.87 4.14
N PRO A 45 -3.17 -10.65 5.19
CA PRO A 45 -2.31 -10.83 6.35
C PRO A 45 -0.91 -11.36 6.01
N VAL A 46 -0.80 -12.31 5.07
CA VAL A 46 0.49 -12.86 4.64
C VAL A 46 1.39 -11.76 4.09
N PHE A 47 0.85 -10.89 3.27
CA PHE A 47 1.59 -9.78 2.68
C PHE A 47 1.99 -8.76 3.76
N ARG A 48 1.04 -8.35 4.61
CA ARG A 48 1.30 -7.40 5.69
C ARG A 48 2.38 -7.90 6.66
N ASN A 49 2.33 -9.18 7.02
CA ASN A 49 3.32 -9.76 7.93
C ASN A 49 4.73 -9.70 7.32
N THR A 50 4.86 -9.92 6.02
CA THR A 50 6.14 -9.78 5.32
C THR A 50 6.60 -8.33 5.33
N LEU A 51 5.71 -7.38 5.03
CA LEU A 51 6.05 -5.96 4.98
C LEU A 51 6.48 -5.40 6.33
N THR A 52 5.92 -5.90 7.44
CA THR A 52 6.27 -5.39 8.78
C THR A 52 7.69 -5.73 9.20
N THR A 53 8.38 -6.63 8.49
CA THR A 53 9.80 -6.92 8.73
C THR A 53 10.73 -5.93 8.03
N LEU A 54 10.19 -5.07 7.15
CA LEU A 54 10.97 -4.09 6.41
C LEU A 54 11.13 -2.79 7.22
N PRO A 55 12.15 -1.97 6.89
CA PRO A 55 12.34 -0.68 7.57
C PRO A 55 11.36 0.38 7.07
N ILE A 56 10.09 0.18 7.36
CA ILE A 56 9.03 1.13 7.03
C ILE A 56 8.54 1.82 8.30
N SER A 57 7.99 3.03 8.16
CA SER A 57 7.53 3.82 9.28
C SER A 57 6.33 3.18 9.99
N ALA A 58 6.14 3.52 11.27
CA ALA A 58 4.98 3.10 12.02
C ALA A 58 3.69 3.62 11.37
N GLU A 59 3.72 4.80 10.78
CA GLU A 59 2.57 5.39 10.07
C GLU A 59 2.18 4.57 8.86
N LEU A 60 3.16 4.12 8.06
CA LEU A 60 2.89 3.25 6.91
C LEU A 60 2.35 1.89 7.35
N LYS A 61 2.90 1.31 8.42
CA LYS A 61 2.37 0.06 8.98
C LYS A 61 0.92 0.21 9.40
N GLU A 62 0.57 1.33 10.03
CA GLU A 62 -0.79 1.62 10.45
C GLU A 62 -1.74 1.69 9.25
N VAL A 63 -1.33 2.32 8.15
CA VAL A 63 -2.14 2.36 6.94
C VAL A 63 -2.38 0.95 6.39
N LEU A 64 -1.35 0.12 6.33
CA LEU A 64 -1.49 -1.26 5.84
C LEU A 64 -2.45 -2.07 6.71
N GLU A 65 -2.40 -1.88 8.02
CA GLU A 65 -3.34 -2.53 8.95
C GLU A 65 -4.77 -2.01 8.79
N SER A 66 -4.93 -0.75 8.38
CA SER A 66 -6.25 -0.14 8.18
C SER A 66 -7.02 -0.70 7.00
N PHE A 67 -6.40 -1.52 6.14
CA PHE A 67 -7.13 -2.24 5.10
C PHE A 67 -8.19 -3.19 5.71
N ASP A 68 -7.96 -3.72 6.89
CA ASP A 68 -8.95 -4.54 7.60
C ASP A 68 -10.19 -3.71 7.96
N GLU A 69 -9.98 -2.45 8.33
CA GLU A 69 -11.08 -1.53 8.63
C GLU A 69 -11.97 -1.31 7.40
N LEU A 70 -11.37 -1.20 6.21
CA LEU A 70 -12.13 -1.06 4.97
C LEU A 70 -13.05 -2.26 4.73
N ASP A 71 -12.56 -3.47 5.02
CA ASP A 71 -13.36 -4.68 4.89
C ASP A 71 -14.57 -4.65 5.83
N ALA A 72 -14.33 -4.35 7.11
CA ALA A 72 -15.37 -4.26 8.12
C ALA A 72 -16.43 -3.20 7.76
N LEU A 73 -16.00 -2.03 7.30
CA LEU A 73 -16.91 -0.96 6.91
C LEU A 73 -17.72 -1.35 5.68
N THR A 74 -17.12 -2.05 4.72
CA THR A 74 -17.82 -2.54 3.53
C THR A 74 -18.93 -3.51 3.92
N GLU A 75 -18.65 -4.45 4.80
CA GLU A 75 -19.65 -5.41 5.29
C GLU A 75 -20.81 -4.73 6.02
N LEU A 76 -20.52 -3.65 6.72
CA LEU A 76 -21.54 -2.88 7.47
C LEU A 76 -22.29 -1.87 6.59
N GLY A 77 -21.93 -1.72 5.32
CA GLY A 77 -22.55 -0.76 4.42
C GLY A 77 -22.24 0.70 4.76
N ILE A 78 -21.12 0.95 5.45
CA ILE A 78 -20.73 2.30 5.87
C ILE A 78 -19.91 2.96 4.76
N ASP A 79 -20.10 4.28 4.57
CA ASP A 79 -19.36 5.06 3.60
C ASP A 79 -17.85 5.00 3.86
N LEU A 80 -17.07 4.59 2.86
CA LEU A 80 -15.63 4.43 2.96
C LEU A 80 -14.84 5.73 2.77
N GLN A 81 -15.46 6.77 2.20
CA GLN A 81 -14.75 7.98 1.79
C GLN A 81 -13.92 8.65 2.90
N PRO A 82 -14.46 8.83 4.13
CA PRO A 82 -13.66 9.44 5.19
C PRO A 82 -12.43 8.62 5.57
N THR A 83 -12.58 7.29 5.63
CA THR A 83 -11.48 6.38 5.96
C THR A 83 -10.43 6.36 4.87
N LEU A 84 -10.85 6.28 3.60
CA LEU A 84 -9.94 6.33 2.45
C LEU A 84 -9.14 7.64 2.45
N GLN A 85 -9.80 8.76 2.69
CA GLN A 85 -9.12 10.06 2.71
C GLN A 85 -8.10 10.14 3.84
N ARG A 86 -8.42 9.63 5.03
CA ARG A 86 -7.49 9.59 6.16
C ARG A 86 -6.25 8.77 5.83
N MET A 87 -6.44 7.59 5.22
CA MET A 87 -5.34 6.72 4.84
C MET A 87 -4.46 7.38 3.78
N ILE A 88 -5.06 8.02 2.77
CA ILE A 88 -4.34 8.73 1.72
C ILE A 88 -3.53 9.90 2.30
N ASP A 89 -4.14 10.67 3.20
CA ASP A 89 -3.45 11.79 3.86
C ASP A 89 -2.24 11.32 4.66
N THR A 90 -2.36 10.18 5.34
CA THR A 90 -1.25 9.58 6.07
C THR A 90 -0.13 9.16 5.12
N LEU A 91 -0.47 8.55 3.99
CA LEU A 91 0.52 8.17 2.97
C LEU A 91 1.22 9.39 2.37
N ASN A 92 0.48 10.47 2.15
CA ASN A 92 1.06 11.72 1.66
C ASN A 92 2.09 12.27 2.65
N ARG A 93 1.82 12.19 3.94
CA ARG A 93 2.79 12.60 4.97
C ARG A 93 4.03 11.71 4.94
N CYS A 94 3.85 10.39 4.83
CA CYS A 94 4.97 9.46 4.70
C CYS A 94 5.86 9.81 3.52
N GLN A 95 5.25 10.09 2.36
CA GLN A 95 5.98 10.38 1.14
C GLN A 95 6.73 11.73 1.18
N ARG A 96 6.19 12.74 1.87
CA ARG A 96 6.85 14.04 2.00
C ARG A 96 8.19 13.98 2.74
N SER A 97 8.37 12.98 3.60
CA SER A 97 9.59 12.82 4.38
C SER A 97 10.66 11.97 3.69
N ILE A 98 10.38 11.46 2.49
CA ILE A 98 11.30 10.59 1.77
C ILE A 98 12.28 11.40 0.95
N ASN A 99 13.58 11.08 1.06
CA ASN A 99 14.63 11.65 0.22
C ASN A 99 14.68 10.86 -1.09
N VAL A 100 14.61 11.58 -2.22
CA VAL A 100 14.73 10.98 -3.54
C VAL A 100 16.21 10.90 -3.92
N ASP A 101 16.73 9.70 -4.04
CA ASP A 101 18.13 9.44 -4.40
C ASP A 101 18.25 8.14 -5.22
N ALA A 102 19.50 7.71 -5.44
CA ALA A 102 19.79 6.51 -6.22
C ALA A 102 19.24 5.21 -5.58
N SER A 103 18.91 5.20 -4.28
CA SER A 103 18.36 4.02 -3.63
C SER A 103 16.95 3.68 -4.10
N LEU A 104 16.28 4.61 -4.81
CA LEU A 104 14.95 4.40 -5.36
C LEU A 104 14.95 3.62 -6.67
N ILE A 105 16.12 3.20 -7.18
CA ILE A 105 16.19 2.42 -8.42
C ILE A 105 15.45 1.10 -8.24
N ILE A 106 14.56 0.80 -9.18
CA ILE A 106 13.80 -0.45 -9.21
C ILE A 106 14.28 -1.30 -10.38
N ARG A 107 14.30 -2.61 -10.18
CA ARG A 107 14.62 -3.58 -11.23
C ARG A 107 13.41 -4.48 -11.47
N ALA A 108 13.22 -4.84 -12.73
CA ALA A 108 12.19 -5.80 -13.12
C ALA A 108 12.86 -7.12 -13.51
N ILE A 109 12.41 -8.21 -12.89
CA ILE A 109 12.91 -9.54 -13.19
C ILE A 109 11.75 -10.39 -13.68
N SER A 110 11.88 -10.92 -14.91
CA SER A 110 10.90 -11.83 -15.49
C SER A 110 11.31 -13.26 -15.19
N ALA A 111 10.36 -14.08 -14.73
CA ALA A 111 10.57 -15.50 -14.45
C ALA A 111 9.51 -16.35 -15.13
N PRO A 112 9.87 -17.55 -15.64
CA PRO A 112 8.90 -18.47 -16.26
C PRO A 112 7.88 -19.01 -15.26
#